data_2417f97fe08bb82617bf3ea79015a9a2
#
_entry.id   2417f97fe08bb82617bf3ea79015a9a2
#
_cell.length_a   1.000
_cell.length_b   1.000
_cell.length_c   1.000
_cell.angle_alpha   90.00
_cell.angle_beta   90.00
_cell.angle_gamma   90.00
#
_symmetry.space_group_name_H-M   'P 1'
#
loop_
_entity.id
_entity.type
_entity.pdbx_description
1 polymer ?
#
loop_
_entity_poly.entity_id
_entity_poly.type
_entity_poly.pdbx_seq_one_letter_code
_entity_poly.pdbx_strand_id
1 'polypeptide(L)'
;MYEACANGASVAVGSRYVKGGAVENWPANRIALSKGASLYTRMITWMPVKDPTAGFVCYRREVLEAINLDGISFVGYAFQIEMKFAAWKLGFKIEEVPITFKDRKLGASKMNKGIVKEGILGVLKLRWQSLFKNYRKKVTNTFYNDTVNFPQDIMLEGK
;
A
#
# COMPACT_ATOMS: atom_id res chain seq x y z
N MET A 1 13.55 0.33 0.02
CA MET A 1 12.32 -0.34 -0.48
C MET A 1 12.66 -1.56 -1.33
N TYR A 2 13.34 -1.39 -2.46
CA TYR A 2 13.75 -2.51 -3.33
C TYR A 2 14.57 -3.56 -2.57
N GLU A 3 15.58 -3.15 -1.81
CA GLU A 3 16.41 -4.04 -1.00
C GLU A 3 15.60 -4.86 0.02
N ALA A 4 14.60 -4.26 0.66
CA ALA A 4 13.73 -5.01 1.57
C ALA A 4 12.96 -6.12 0.83
N CYS A 5 12.48 -5.83 -0.38
CA CYS A 5 11.86 -6.84 -1.22
C CYS A 5 12.86 -7.90 -1.70
N ALA A 6 14.08 -7.50 -2.08
CA ALA A 6 15.15 -8.44 -2.46
C ALA A 6 15.53 -9.38 -1.30
N ASN A 7 15.48 -8.87 -0.06
CA ASN A 7 15.77 -9.61 1.17
C ASN A 7 14.56 -10.40 1.73
N GLY A 8 13.51 -10.58 0.93
CA GLY A 8 12.42 -11.51 1.25
C GLY A 8 11.13 -10.87 1.78
N ALA A 9 10.99 -9.53 1.80
CA ALA A 9 9.69 -8.91 1.99
C ALA A 9 8.87 -9.04 0.70
N SER A 10 7.58 -9.35 0.82
CA SER A 10 6.66 -9.34 -0.32
C SER A 10 6.14 -7.94 -0.61
N VAL A 11 6.01 -7.13 0.45
CA VAL A 11 5.61 -5.73 0.37
C VAL A 11 6.54 -4.92 1.27
N ALA A 12 7.15 -3.87 0.74
CA ALA A 12 7.92 -2.90 1.51
C ALA A 12 7.17 -1.57 1.61
N VAL A 13 6.95 -1.09 2.82
CA VAL A 13 6.21 0.15 3.12
C VAL A 13 7.17 1.20 3.64
N GLY A 14 7.29 2.34 2.96
CA GLY A 14 8.05 3.49 3.47
C GLY A 14 7.29 4.13 4.63
N SER A 15 7.75 3.85 5.85
CA SER A 15 7.06 4.20 7.09
C SER A 15 7.70 5.41 7.78
N ARG A 16 6.85 6.34 8.19
CA ARG A 16 7.22 7.52 8.99
C ARG A 16 7.25 7.22 10.49
N TYR A 17 6.70 6.07 10.90
CA TYR A 17 6.39 5.76 12.30
C TYR A 17 7.13 4.55 12.86
N VAL A 18 8.07 3.99 12.12
CA VAL A 18 9.06 3.04 12.63
C VAL A 18 10.30 3.75 13.14
N LYS A 19 11.14 3.07 13.91
CA LYS A 19 12.42 3.62 14.40
C LYS A 19 13.27 4.09 13.20
N GLY A 20 13.68 5.34 13.22
CA GLY A 20 14.40 6.00 12.11
C GLY A 20 13.50 6.69 11.08
N GLY A 21 12.18 6.50 11.14
CA GLY A 21 11.24 7.25 10.32
C GLY A 21 10.95 8.64 10.89
N ALA A 22 10.69 9.62 10.01
CA ALA A 22 10.45 11.00 10.40
C ALA A 22 9.49 11.71 9.44
N VAL A 23 8.96 12.85 9.89
CA VAL A 23 8.26 13.84 9.06
C VAL A 23 8.92 15.20 9.26
N GLU A 24 9.15 15.92 8.17
CA GLU A 24 9.72 17.26 8.19
C GLU A 24 8.69 18.30 7.72
N ASN A 25 8.70 19.46 8.34
CA ASN A 25 7.86 20.61 7.99
C ASN A 25 6.35 20.40 8.13
N TRP A 26 5.90 19.43 8.96
CA TRP A 26 4.49 19.27 9.29
C TRP A 26 4.14 20.00 10.59
N PRO A 27 3.01 20.68 10.63
CA PRO A 27 2.49 21.22 11.88
C PRO A 27 2.09 20.07 12.84
N ALA A 28 2.22 20.33 14.15
CA ALA A 28 2.00 19.31 15.18
C ALA A 28 0.61 18.66 15.12
N ASN A 29 -0.43 19.43 14.81
CA ASN A 29 -1.80 18.93 14.65
C ASN A 29 -1.93 17.92 13.50
N ARG A 30 -1.21 18.13 12.40
CA ARG A 30 -1.19 17.20 11.26
C ARG A 30 -0.46 15.90 11.62
N ILE A 31 0.63 16.00 12.38
CA ILE A 31 1.35 14.83 12.89
C ILE A 31 0.45 14.01 13.82
N ALA A 32 -0.22 14.67 14.77
CA ALA A 32 -1.15 14.03 15.70
C ALA A 32 -2.29 13.32 14.96
N LEU A 33 -2.92 14.00 13.99
CA LEU A 33 -4.00 13.44 13.18
C LEU A 33 -3.52 12.20 12.39
N SER A 34 -2.36 12.28 11.76
CA SER A 34 -1.81 11.17 10.96
C SER A 34 -1.43 9.97 11.83
N LYS A 35 -0.82 10.19 13.00
CA LYS A 35 -0.54 9.13 13.98
C LYS A 35 -1.83 8.51 14.51
N GLY A 36 -2.82 9.34 14.84
CA GLY A 36 -4.14 8.89 15.29
C GLY A 36 -4.85 8.02 14.25
N ALA A 37 -4.83 8.45 12.98
CA ALA A 37 -5.39 7.69 11.87
C ALA A 37 -4.68 6.34 11.67
N SER A 38 -3.36 6.31 11.82
CA SER A 38 -2.58 5.08 11.73
C SER A 38 -2.89 4.11 12.88
N LEU A 39 -2.97 4.63 14.11
CA LEU A 39 -3.33 3.84 15.28
C LEU A 39 -4.76 3.28 15.16
N TYR A 40 -5.72 4.14 14.80
CA TYR A 40 -7.10 3.74 14.56
C TYR A 40 -7.21 2.62 13.53
N THR A 41 -6.55 2.78 12.37
CA THR A 41 -6.56 1.78 11.30
C THR A 41 -6.01 0.44 11.80
N ARG A 42 -4.90 0.46 12.57
CA ARG A 42 -4.32 -0.76 13.15
C ARG A 42 -5.27 -1.45 14.12
N MET A 43 -5.92 -0.69 15.00
CA MET A 43 -6.87 -1.24 15.97
C MET A 43 -8.06 -1.91 15.31
N ILE A 44 -8.61 -1.32 14.24
CA ILE A 44 -9.77 -1.86 13.53
C ILE A 44 -9.40 -3.03 12.63
N THR A 45 -8.28 -2.93 11.90
CA THR A 45 -7.89 -3.95 10.92
C THR A 45 -7.06 -5.09 11.50
N TRP A 46 -6.42 -4.85 12.65
CA TRP A 46 -5.41 -5.73 13.28
C TRP A 46 -4.16 -5.97 12.41
N MET A 47 -3.99 -5.18 11.38
CA MET A 47 -2.82 -5.27 10.50
C MET A 47 -1.56 -4.80 11.24
N PRO A 48 -0.46 -5.58 11.24
CA PRO A 48 0.76 -5.26 11.98
C PRO A 48 1.66 -4.24 11.24
N VAL A 49 1.06 -3.19 10.67
CA VAL A 49 1.76 -2.11 9.95
C VAL A 49 1.58 -0.82 10.72
N LYS A 50 2.67 -0.15 11.12
CA LYS A 50 2.64 1.09 11.93
C LYS A 50 2.18 2.29 11.13
N ASP A 51 2.47 2.32 9.81
CA ASP A 51 2.03 3.37 8.90
C ASP A 51 1.15 2.85 7.76
N PRO A 52 -0.08 2.41 8.06
CA PRO A 52 -0.99 1.86 7.05
C PRO A 52 -1.43 2.88 6.00
N THR A 53 -1.33 4.19 6.31
CA THR A 53 -1.69 5.28 5.42
C THR A 53 -0.57 5.70 4.46
N ALA A 54 0.64 5.16 4.61
CA ALA A 54 1.77 5.46 3.74
C ALA A 54 1.45 5.09 2.28
N GLY A 55 1.73 6.01 1.36
CA GLY A 55 1.54 5.81 -0.08
C GLY A 55 2.82 5.38 -0.82
N PHE A 56 3.98 5.46 -0.16
CA PHE A 56 5.26 5.02 -0.72
C PHE A 56 5.44 3.53 -0.42
N VAL A 57 5.07 2.67 -1.37
CA VAL A 57 5.02 1.22 -1.20
C VAL A 57 5.63 0.53 -2.41
N CYS A 58 6.41 -0.51 -2.18
CA CYS A 58 6.91 -1.42 -3.19
C CYS A 58 6.22 -2.78 -3.01
N TYR A 59 5.58 -3.28 -4.05
CA TYR A 59 4.97 -4.60 -4.09
C TYR A 59 5.79 -5.49 -5.01
N ARG A 60 6.07 -6.72 -4.60
CA ARG A 60 6.56 -7.73 -5.52
C ARG A 60 5.44 -8.11 -6.50
N ARG A 61 5.83 -8.52 -7.70
CA ARG A 61 4.89 -8.87 -8.78
C ARG A 61 3.88 -9.93 -8.36
N GLU A 62 4.33 -10.96 -7.66
CA GLU A 62 3.48 -12.04 -7.17
C GLU A 62 2.33 -11.56 -6.25
N VAL A 63 2.56 -10.48 -5.49
CA VAL A 63 1.52 -9.88 -4.62
C VAL A 63 0.42 -9.26 -5.46
N LEU A 64 0.79 -8.50 -6.50
CA LEU A 64 -0.17 -7.84 -7.39
C LEU A 64 -0.95 -8.86 -8.23
N GLU A 65 -0.30 -9.94 -8.63
CA GLU A 65 -0.94 -11.04 -9.37
C GLU A 65 -1.91 -11.85 -8.49
N ALA A 66 -1.59 -11.99 -7.19
CA ALA A 66 -2.44 -12.72 -6.25
C ALA A 66 -3.67 -11.92 -5.77
N ILE A 67 -3.57 -10.59 -5.72
CA ILE A 67 -4.67 -9.73 -5.28
C ILE A 67 -5.69 -9.57 -6.43
N ASN A 68 -6.97 -9.75 -6.10
CA ASN A 68 -8.07 -9.36 -7.00
C ASN A 68 -8.16 -7.82 -7.05
N LEU A 69 -7.40 -7.21 -7.96
CA LEU A 69 -7.32 -5.74 -8.09
C LEU A 69 -8.67 -5.13 -8.48
N ASP A 70 -9.46 -5.81 -9.32
CA ASP A 70 -10.81 -5.36 -9.71
C ASP A 70 -11.77 -5.35 -8.51
N GLY A 71 -11.46 -6.14 -7.49
CA GLY A 71 -12.19 -6.18 -6.24
C GLY A 71 -11.82 -5.07 -5.26
N ILE A 72 -10.75 -4.29 -5.48
CA ILE A 72 -10.38 -3.17 -4.61
C ILE A 72 -11.40 -2.04 -4.78
N SER A 73 -12.03 -1.65 -3.67
CA SER A 73 -13.24 -0.79 -3.71
C SER A 73 -12.95 0.66 -3.34
N PHE A 74 -11.85 0.92 -2.66
CA PHE A 74 -11.54 2.24 -2.14
C PHE A 74 -10.62 3.04 -3.06
N VAL A 75 -10.69 4.36 -2.94
CA VAL A 75 -9.83 5.31 -3.65
C VAL A 75 -9.04 6.18 -2.66
N GLY A 76 -8.04 6.91 -3.12
CA GLY A 76 -7.26 7.84 -2.30
C GLY A 76 -6.53 7.16 -1.14
N TYR A 77 -6.67 7.70 0.09
CA TYR A 77 -5.98 7.16 1.27
C TYR A 77 -6.48 5.76 1.66
N ALA A 78 -7.77 5.50 1.52
CA ALA A 78 -8.36 4.21 1.86
C ALA A 78 -7.88 3.10 0.91
N PHE A 79 -7.59 3.42 -0.35
CA PHE A 79 -6.95 2.50 -1.31
C PHE A 79 -5.61 1.97 -0.77
N GLN A 80 -4.76 2.85 -0.23
CA GLN A 80 -3.47 2.46 0.31
C GLN A 80 -3.60 1.51 1.50
N ILE A 81 -4.64 1.68 2.30
CA ILE A 81 -4.93 0.81 3.43
C ILE A 81 -5.46 -0.53 2.92
N GLU A 82 -6.42 -0.53 1.98
CA GLU A 82 -7.02 -1.75 1.44
C GLU A 82 -5.99 -2.65 0.74
N MET A 83 -5.09 -2.09 -0.06
CA MET A 83 -4.04 -2.84 -0.74
C MET A 83 -3.11 -3.57 0.24
N LYS A 84 -2.62 -2.86 1.28
CA LYS A 84 -1.78 -3.48 2.32
C LYS A 84 -2.56 -4.52 3.12
N PHE A 85 -3.82 -4.22 3.42
CA PHE A 85 -4.70 -5.14 4.12
C PHE A 85 -4.96 -6.42 3.31
N ALA A 86 -5.21 -6.30 2.00
CA ALA A 86 -5.37 -7.44 1.10
C ALA A 86 -4.11 -8.31 1.05
N ALA A 87 -2.94 -7.69 0.90
CA ALA A 87 -1.66 -8.40 0.93
C ALA A 87 -1.46 -9.15 2.26
N TRP A 88 -1.72 -8.50 3.39
CA TRP A 88 -1.61 -9.12 4.71
C TRP A 88 -2.60 -10.28 4.90
N LYS A 89 -3.87 -10.11 4.49
CA LYS A 89 -4.89 -11.17 4.56
C LYS A 89 -4.54 -12.39 3.71
N LEU A 90 -3.81 -12.21 2.64
CA LEU A 90 -3.30 -13.30 1.79
C LEU A 90 -2.00 -13.94 2.33
N GLY A 91 -1.49 -13.47 3.48
CA GLY A 91 -0.32 -14.03 4.14
C GLY A 91 1.02 -13.51 3.64
N PHE A 92 1.03 -12.44 2.84
CA PHE A 92 2.27 -11.85 2.35
C PHE A 92 3.04 -11.12 3.45
N LYS A 93 4.37 -11.26 3.46
CA LYS A 93 5.27 -10.59 4.40
C LYS A 93 5.35 -9.10 4.07
N ILE A 94 4.89 -8.25 5.00
CA ILE A 94 5.00 -6.80 4.90
C ILE A 94 6.14 -6.33 5.80
N GLU A 95 7.04 -5.52 5.25
CA GLU A 95 8.15 -4.92 5.98
C GLU A 95 8.08 -3.40 5.88
N GLU A 96 8.29 -2.71 7.01
CA GLU A 96 8.32 -1.27 7.07
C GLU A 96 9.75 -0.75 7.07
N VAL A 97 10.07 0.07 6.07
CA VAL A 97 11.36 0.71 5.88
C VAL A 97 11.26 2.16 6.35
N PRO A 98 12.14 2.63 7.25
CA PRO A 98 12.09 4.02 7.71
C PRO A 98 12.34 4.99 6.57
N ILE A 99 11.51 6.03 6.50
CA ILE A 99 11.67 7.14 5.56
C ILE A 99 11.51 8.48 6.28
N THR A 100 12.20 9.50 5.79
CA THR A 100 11.93 10.89 6.15
C THR A 100 10.99 11.50 5.12
N PHE A 101 9.77 11.80 5.53
CA PHE A 101 8.79 12.45 4.66
C PHE A 101 8.91 13.97 4.75
N LYS A 102 9.27 14.61 3.63
CA LYS A 102 9.29 16.07 3.49
C LYS A 102 8.02 16.57 2.84
N ASP A 103 7.42 17.63 3.40
CA ASP A 103 6.25 18.23 2.77
C ASP A 103 6.61 18.90 1.44
N ARG A 104 5.67 18.87 0.53
CA ARG A 104 5.84 19.51 -0.79
C ARG A 104 5.88 21.01 -0.61
N LYS A 105 6.83 21.68 -1.25
CA LYS A 105 6.91 23.15 -1.27
C LYS A 105 5.83 23.80 -2.14
N LEU A 106 5.28 23.05 -3.10
CA LEU A 106 4.23 23.49 -4.04
C LEU A 106 3.00 22.60 -3.93
N GLY A 107 1.84 23.21 -3.86
CA GLY A 107 0.53 22.54 -3.79
C GLY A 107 -0.09 22.55 -2.39
N ALA A 108 -1.40 22.75 -2.34
CA ALA A 108 -2.16 22.71 -1.08
C ALA A 108 -2.41 21.26 -0.65
N SER A 109 -2.25 20.97 0.64
CA SER A 109 -2.67 19.69 1.22
C SER A 109 -4.18 19.56 1.12
N LYS A 110 -4.65 18.51 0.46
CA LYS A 110 -6.09 18.23 0.28
C LYS A 110 -6.77 17.64 1.53
N MET A 111 -6.11 17.67 2.69
CA MET A 111 -6.69 17.16 3.94
C MET A 111 -7.77 18.13 4.45
N ASN A 112 -9.02 17.80 4.22
CA ASN A 112 -10.17 18.48 4.81
C ASN A 112 -10.95 17.54 5.75
N LYS A 113 -11.89 18.09 6.52
CA LYS A 113 -12.70 17.31 7.48
C LYS A 113 -13.51 16.18 6.80
N GLY A 114 -13.91 16.37 5.55
CA GLY A 114 -14.60 15.35 4.74
C GLY A 114 -13.74 14.12 4.49
N ILE A 115 -12.50 14.31 4.09
CA ILE A 115 -11.54 13.21 3.85
C ILE A 115 -11.25 12.43 5.13
N VAL A 116 -11.15 13.10 6.27
CA VAL A 116 -10.95 12.43 7.56
C VAL A 116 -12.16 11.56 7.92
N LYS A 117 -13.37 12.08 7.77
CA LYS A 117 -14.62 11.34 8.01
C LYS A 117 -14.75 10.13 7.08
N GLU A 118 -14.47 10.33 5.79
CA GLU A 118 -14.45 9.26 4.78
C GLU A 118 -13.43 8.19 5.14
N GLY A 119 -12.23 8.57 5.58
CA GLY A 119 -11.20 7.64 6.01
C GLY A 119 -11.63 6.80 7.22
N ILE A 120 -12.27 7.41 8.24
CA ILE A 120 -12.78 6.70 9.42
C ILE A 120 -13.84 5.67 9.00
N LEU A 121 -14.86 6.10 8.26
CA LEU A 121 -15.94 5.22 7.80
C LEU A 121 -15.42 4.16 6.82
N GLY A 122 -14.45 4.52 5.97
CA GLY A 122 -13.80 3.61 5.03
C GLY A 122 -13.09 2.45 5.73
N VAL A 123 -12.37 2.70 6.81
CA VAL A 123 -11.68 1.63 7.57
C VAL A 123 -12.67 0.69 8.25
N LEU A 124 -13.77 1.20 8.82
CA LEU A 124 -14.83 0.36 9.39
C LEU A 124 -15.49 -0.50 8.29
N LYS A 125 -15.85 0.12 7.16
CA LYS A 125 -16.41 -0.57 6.01
C LYS A 125 -15.45 -1.65 5.47
N LEU A 126 -14.16 -1.33 5.37
CA LEU A 126 -13.12 -2.28 4.98
C LEU A 126 -13.11 -3.51 5.90
N ARG A 127 -13.12 -3.28 7.22
CA ARG A 127 -13.13 -4.37 8.20
C ARG A 127 -14.37 -5.23 8.06
N TRP A 128 -15.55 -4.62 7.96
CA TRP A 128 -16.81 -5.34 7.76
C TRP A 128 -16.82 -6.14 6.47
N GLN A 129 -16.49 -5.50 5.35
CA GLN A 129 -16.41 -6.16 4.05
C GLN A 129 -15.42 -7.33 4.04
N SER A 130 -14.32 -7.22 4.78
CA SER A 130 -13.27 -8.26 4.85
C SER A 130 -13.71 -9.57 5.44
N LEU A 131 -14.88 -9.63 6.09
CA LEU A 131 -15.45 -10.87 6.61
C LEU A 131 -16.06 -11.74 5.48
N PHE A 132 -16.49 -11.09 4.39
CA PHE A 132 -17.16 -11.75 3.28
C PHE A 132 -16.38 -11.67 1.97
N LYS A 133 -15.43 -10.76 1.88
CA LYS A 133 -14.66 -10.47 0.66
C LYS A 133 -13.47 -11.40 0.52
N ASN A 134 -13.41 -12.08 -0.62
CA ASN A 134 -12.21 -12.82 -1.01
C ASN A 134 -11.25 -11.88 -1.77
N TYR A 135 -10.09 -11.63 -1.18
CA TYR A 135 -9.04 -10.78 -1.79
C TYR A 135 -8.19 -11.53 -2.81
N ARG A 136 -8.28 -12.86 -2.88
CA ARG A 136 -7.51 -13.66 -3.85
C ARG A 136 -8.13 -13.56 -5.24
N LYS A 137 -7.32 -13.28 -6.24
CA LYS A 137 -7.72 -13.37 -7.64
C LYS A 137 -8.20 -14.79 -7.95
N LYS A 138 -9.38 -14.94 -8.51
CA LYS A 138 -9.83 -16.23 -9.04
C LYS A 138 -8.94 -16.58 -10.23
N VAL A 139 -8.29 -17.74 -10.19
CA VAL A 139 -7.59 -18.26 -11.35
C VAL A 139 -8.69 -18.69 -12.34
N THR A 140 -8.96 -17.84 -13.30
CA THR A 140 -9.68 -18.28 -14.50
C THR A 140 -8.64 -19.06 -15.29
N ASN A 141 -8.89 -20.35 -15.52
CA ASN A 141 -8.11 -21.20 -16.44
C ASN A 141 -8.35 -20.71 -17.90
N THR A 142 -7.97 -19.50 -18.19
CA THR A 142 -7.77 -19.05 -19.55
C THR A 142 -6.33 -19.41 -19.84
N PHE A 143 -6.12 -20.45 -20.62
CA PHE A 143 -4.83 -20.82 -21.14
C PHE A 143 -4.19 -19.55 -21.73
N TYR A 144 -3.12 -19.10 -21.11
CA TYR A 144 -2.27 -18.06 -21.63
C TYR A 144 -1.50 -18.63 -22.81
N ASN A 145 -2.11 -18.62 -24.00
CA ASN A 145 -1.49 -18.85 -25.29
C ASN A 145 -1.12 -17.49 -25.90
N ASP A 146 -0.37 -16.69 -25.18
CA ASP A 146 0.36 -15.59 -25.79
C ASP A 146 1.85 -15.87 -25.60
N THR A 147 2.40 -16.58 -26.56
CA THR A 147 3.82 -16.49 -26.88
C THR A 147 4.10 -15.02 -27.19
N VAL A 148 4.58 -14.29 -26.20
CA VAL A 148 5.17 -12.98 -26.41
C VAL A 148 6.44 -13.23 -27.22
N ASN A 149 6.33 -13.13 -28.55
CA ASN A 149 7.46 -12.98 -29.43
C ASN A 149 8.18 -11.68 -29.06
N PHE A 150 9.23 -11.78 -28.29
CA PHE A 150 10.20 -10.71 -28.18
C PHE A 150 10.88 -10.58 -29.54
N PRO A 151 10.85 -9.38 -30.19
CA PRO A 151 11.66 -9.13 -31.36
C PRO A 151 13.14 -9.36 -30.97
N GLN A 152 13.82 -10.26 -31.70
CA GLN A 152 15.24 -10.59 -31.47
C GLN A 152 16.21 -9.50 -31.96
N ASP A 153 15.70 -8.32 -32.36
CA ASP A 153 16.49 -7.34 -33.11
C ASP A 153 17.21 -6.28 -32.24
N ILE A 154 17.28 -6.46 -30.91
CA ILE A 154 17.98 -5.51 -30.02
C ILE A 154 19.32 -6.05 -29.49
N MET A 155 19.86 -7.07 -30.10
CA MET A 155 21.14 -7.61 -29.66
C MET A 155 22.21 -7.58 -30.74
N LEU A 156 22.41 -6.52 -31.47
CA LEU A 156 23.62 -6.33 -32.30
C LEU A 156 23.80 -4.88 -32.77
N GLU A 157 24.10 -3.96 -31.89
CA GLU A 157 24.88 -2.76 -32.25
C GLU A 157 25.60 -2.23 -31.01
N GLY A 158 26.84 -2.64 -30.86
CA GLY A 158 27.79 -2.20 -29.85
C GLY A 158 29.19 -2.62 -30.25
N LYS A 159 29.69 -1.98 -31.29
CA LYS A 159 31.14 -1.91 -31.55
C LYS A 159 31.59 -0.49 -31.32
#